data_cdba69a2f296231ea56713a49b463396
#
_entry.id   cdba69a2f296231ea56713a49b463396
#
_cell.length_a   1.000
_cell.length_b   1.000
_cell.length_c   1.000
_cell.angle_alpha   90.00
_cell.angle_beta   90.00
_cell.angle_gamma   90.00
#
_symmetry.space_group_name_H-M   'P 1'
#
loop_
_entity.id
_entity.type
_entity.pdbx_description
1 polymer ?
#
loop_
_entity_poly.entity_id
_entity_poly.type
_entity_poly.pdbx_seq_one_letter_code
_entity_poly.pdbx_strand_id
1 'polypeptide(L)'
;FKIIAQWHQYHGVKKAIERALDALTKRKDGKGGVLWFTQGSGKSLLALFYVMNLREHPEFKNPTVVVVTDRNDLDGQLYDTFALSSWSLRGSPVQAEERAELKEILASTEAGGIVFTTINKFAPEQGKNVVDTLCERSNVIVIADEAHRTQYGFNASMDSKTGVTKYGLAKYMRDALPNAIYLGMTGTPISSDDRDTESVFGTYVDIYDMVDAQEDGAVVPVSYESRII
;
A
#
# COMPACT_ATOMS: atom_id res chain seq x y z
N PHE A 1 25.48 -2.30 5.29
CA PHE A 1 24.98 -1.35 6.31
C PHE A 1 24.00 -2.10 7.21
N LYS A 2 24.01 -1.76 8.51
CA LYS A 2 23.05 -2.30 9.48
C LYS A 2 22.01 -1.19 9.74
N ILE A 3 20.76 -1.45 9.40
CA ILE A 3 19.64 -0.52 9.64
C ILE A 3 18.84 -1.05 10.82
N ILE A 4 18.53 -0.18 11.77
CA ILE A 4 17.75 -0.51 12.97
C ILE A 4 16.44 0.28 12.89
N ALA A 5 15.32 -0.40 13.10
CA ALA A 5 14.01 0.25 13.17
C ALA A 5 13.94 1.19 14.37
N GLN A 6 13.38 2.35 14.16
CA GLN A 6 13.01 3.26 15.25
C GLN A 6 11.80 2.69 16.01
N TRP A 7 11.55 3.18 17.22
CA TRP A 7 10.49 2.71 18.10
C TRP A 7 9.11 2.67 17.39
N HIS A 8 8.72 3.77 16.79
CA HIS A 8 7.43 3.87 16.07
C HIS A 8 7.34 2.91 14.88
N GLN A 9 8.43 2.72 14.14
CA GLN A 9 8.48 1.77 13.02
C GLN A 9 8.33 0.32 13.51
N TYR A 10 9.01 -0.05 14.58
CA TYR A 10 8.89 -1.38 15.18
C TYR A 10 7.47 -1.70 15.62
N HIS A 11 6.83 -0.77 16.36
CA HIS A 11 5.47 -0.96 16.85
C HIS A 11 4.44 -0.94 15.72
N GLY A 12 4.57 -0.03 14.75
CA GLY A 12 3.71 0.03 13.57
C GLY A 12 3.77 -1.27 12.76
N VAL A 13 4.98 -1.80 12.52
CA VAL A 13 5.14 -3.10 11.83
C VAL A 13 4.49 -4.22 12.61
N LYS A 14 4.73 -4.31 13.92
CA LYS A 14 4.16 -5.37 14.76
C LYS A 14 2.63 -5.37 14.70
N LYS A 15 2.00 -4.21 14.89
CA LYS A 15 0.54 -4.06 14.80
C LYS A 15 0.02 -4.40 13.39
N ALA A 16 0.74 -4.01 12.34
CA ALA A 16 0.36 -4.30 10.96
C ALA A 16 0.43 -5.81 10.65
N ILE A 17 1.43 -6.53 11.16
CA ILE A 17 1.53 -7.99 11.03
C ILE A 17 0.37 -8.67 11.76
N GLU A 18 0.08 -8.28 12.99
CA GLU A 18 -1.05 -8.83 13.77
C GLU A 18 -2.38 -8.60 13.04
N ARG A 19 -2.57 -7.42 12.47
CA ARG A 19 -3.76 -7.07 11.70
C ARG A 19 -3.89 -7.87 10.40
N ALA A 20 -2.77 -8.05 9.68
CA ALA A 20 -2.74 -8.86 8.47
C ALA A 20 -3.02 -10.34 8.76
N LEU A 21 -2.48 -10.88 9.85
CA LEU A 21 -2.79 -12.24 10.32
C LEU A 21 -4.28 -12.42 10.64
N ASP A 22 -4.86 -11.46 11.33
CA ASP A 22 -6.29 -11.46 11.64
C ASP A 22 -7.14 -11.39 10.36
N ALA A 23 -6.74 -10.54 9.40
CA ALA A 23 -7.38 -10.45 8.09
C ALA A 23 -7.27 -11.76 7.28
N LEU A 24 -6.16 -12.48 7.39
CA LEU A 24 -5.94 -13.75 6.68
C LEU A 24 -6.72 -14.91 7.33
N THR A 25 -6.65 -15.02 8.65
CA THR A 25 -7.06 -16.25 9.35
C THR A 25 -8.47 -16.18 9.93
N LYS A 26 -8.86 -15.05 10.50
CA LYS A 26 -10.13 -14.89 11.21
C LYS A 26 -11.18 -14.16 10.41
N ARG A 27 -10.91 -12.89 10.03
CA ARG A 27 -11.89 -12.04 9.36
C ARG A 27 -12.10 -12.42 7.89
N LYS A 28 -11.04 -12.85 7.22
CA LYS A 28 -11.02 -13.22 5.79
C LYS A 28 -11.57 -12.12 4.88
N ASP A 29 -11.34 -10.86 5.25
CA ASP A 29 -11.82 -9.67 4.57
C ASP A 29 -10.75 -8.98 3.71
N GLY A 30 -9.50 -9.44 3.80
CA GLY A 30 -8.35 -8.87 3.13
C GLY A 30 -7.98 -7.45 3.59
N LYS A 31 -8.54 -6.96 4.71
CA LYS A 31 -8.31 -5.60 5.21
C LYS A 31 -7.17 -5.58 6.22
N GLY A 32 -5.97 -5.29 5.74
CA GLY A 32 -4.74 -5.14 6.54
C GLY A 32 -4.67 -3.85 7.36
N GLY A 33 -5.55 -2.87 7.05
CA GLY A 33 -5.63 -1.60 7.76
C GLY A 33 -4.82 -0.47 7.14
N VAL A 34 -4.74 0.64 7.85
CA VAL A 34 -4.01 1.85 7.43
C VAL A 34 -2.97 2.22 8.48
N LEU A 35 -1.76 2.51 8.04
CA LEU A 35 -0.70 3.14 8.81
C LEU A 35 -0.63 4.62 8.43
N TRP A 36 -1.00 5.49 9.38
CA TRP A 36 -0.81 6.92 9.22
C TRP A 36 0.45 7.35 9.95
N PHE A 37 1.49 7.58 9.17
CA PHE A 37 2.80 8.02 9.64
C PHE A 37 3.18 9.31 8.93
N THR A 38 3.41 10.37 9.69
CA THR A 38 3.68 11.70 9.12
C THR A 38 4.83 11.70 8.12
N GLN A 39 4.86 12.69 7.25
CA GLN A 39 5.96 12.84 6.28
C GLN A 39 7.30 13.00 7.03
N GLY A 40 8.35 12.34 6.53
CA GLY A 40 9.67 12.35 7.19
C GLY A 40 9.86 11.29 8.27
N SER A 41 8.83 10.56 8.70
CA SER A 41 8.91 9.51 9.74
C SER A 41 9.54 8.18 9.27
N GLY A 42 9.99 8.09 8.02
CA GLY A 42 10.64 6.91 7.48
C GLY A 42 9.69 5.80 7.02
N LYS A 43 8.56 6.15 6.38
CA LYS A 43 7.57 5.21 5.83
C LYS A 43 8.17 4.16 4.89
N SER A 44 9.18 4.53 4.08
CA SER A 44 9.84 3.57 3.17
C SER A 44 10.54 2.44 3.94
N LEU A 45 11.20 2.76 5.06
CA LEU A 45 11.80 1.75 5.94
C LEU A 45 10.74 0.95 6.69
N LEU A 46 9.65 1.59 7.12
CA LEU A 46 8.49 0.91 7.73
C LEU A 46 7.94 -0.17 6.78
N ALA A 47 7.71 0.18 5.51
CA ALA A 47 7.26 -0.76 4.48
C ALA A 47 8.25 -1.91 4.28
N LEU A 48 9.55 -1.59 4.21
CA LEU A 48 10.60 -2.59 4.09
C LEU A 48 10.59 -3.58 5.26
N PHE A 49 10.56 -3.08 6.50
CA PHE A 49 10.49 -3.93 7.70
C PHE A 49 9.21 -4.77 7.75
N TYR A 50 8.10 -4.21 7.32
CA TYR A 50 6.84 -4.96 7.22
C TYR A 50 6.98 -6.14 6.26
N VAL A 51 7.51 -5.91 5.05
CA VAL A 51 7.71 -6.98 4.05
C VAL A 51 8.70 -8.05 4.55
N MET A 52 9.78 -7.66 5.20
CA MET A 52 10.73 -8.61 5.78
C MET A 52 10.06 -9.53 6.81
N ASN A 53 9.26 -8.96 7.70
CA ASN A 53 8.54 -9.74 8.72
C ASN A 53 7.46 -10.65 8.11
N LEU A 54 6.72 -10.15 7.09
CA LEU A 54 5.74 -10.98 6.36
C LEU A 54 6.38 -12.24 5.76
N ARG A 55 7.57 -12.08 5.17
CA ARG A 55 8.28 -13.18 4.52
C ARG A 55 8.80 -14.25 5.47
N GLU A 56 9.13 -13.86 6.69
CA GLU A 56 9.59 -14.78 7.73
C GLU A 56 8.44 -15.47 8.47
N HIS A 57 7.22 -14.91 8.39
CA HIS A 57 6.08 -15.46 9.09
C HIS A 57 5.42 -16.60 8.30
N PRO A 58 5.33 -17.82 8.87
CA PRO A 58 4.91 -19.03 8.14
C PRO A 58 3.49 -18.96 7.57
N GLU A 59 2.57 -18.27 8.24
CA GLU A 59 1.17 -18.17 7.81
C GLU A 59 1.01 -17.45 6.47
N PHE A 60 1.90 -16.52 6.13
CA PHE A 60 1.86 -15.81 4.85
C PHE A 60 2.50 -16.59 3.69
N LYS A 61 3.18 -17.72 3.96
CA LYS A 61 3.74 -18.62 2.93
C LYS A 61 4.63 -17.89 1.93
N ASN A 62 5.58 -17.07 2.43
CA ASN A 62 6.44 -16.24 1.60
C ASN A 62 5.65 -15.44 0.55
N PRO A 63 4.90 -14.42 0.94
CA PRO A 63 3.93 -13.77 0.08
C PRO A 63 4.58 -13.02 -1.08
N THR A 64 3.86 -12.92 -2.20
CA THR A 64 4.15 -11.95 -3.25
C THR A 64 3.65 -10.58 -2.79
N VAL A 65 4.52 -9.57 -2.80
CA VAL A 65 4.19 -8.21 -2.40
C VAL A 65 4.02 -7.32 -3.63
N VAL A 66 2.86 -6.68 -3.73
CA VAL A 66 2.56 -5.69 -4.76
C VAL A 66 2.55 -4.31 -4.11
N VAL A 67 3.55 -3.50 -4.43
CA VAL A 67 3.64 -2.12 -3.97
C VAL A 67 2.99 -1.21 -5.00
N VAL A 68 1.93 -0.54 -4.59
CA VAL A 68 1.13 0.34 -5.46
C VAL A 68 1.43 1.78 -5.09
N THR A 69 1.94 2.53 -6.05
CA THR A 69 2.25 3.96 -5.91
C THR A 69 1.31 4.81 -6.74
N ASP A 70 1.36 6.13 -6.57
CA ASP A 70 0.68 7.07 -7.44
C ASP A 70 1.39 7.20 -8.80
N ARG A 71 0.84 8.01 -9.68
CA ARG A 71 1.04 8.06 -11.14
C ARG A 71 2.47 8.03 -11.66
N ASN A 72 3.48 8.46 -10.91
CA ASN A 72 4.83 8.69 -11.47
C ASN A 72 5.98 8.28 -10.55
N ASP A 73 5.74 7.56 -9.46
CA ASP A 73 6.77 7.28 -8.45
C ASP A 73 7.28 5.82 -8.48
N LEU A 74 7.30 5.18 -9.65
CA LEU A 74 7.92 3.85 -9.75
C LEU A 74 9.43 3.92 -9.45
N ASP A 75 10.08 5.03 -9.77
CA ASP A 75 11.51 5.29 -9.53
C ASP A 75 11.74 6.13 -8.25
N GLY A 76 10.78 6.14 -7.34
CA GLY A 76 10.86 6.96 -6.13
C GLY A 76 11.65 6.33 -4.99
N GLN A 77 11.82 7.10 -3.92
CA GLN A 77 12.56 6.71 -2.71
C GLN A 77 12.13 5.34 -2.15
N LEU A 78 10.86 4.97 -2.30
CA LEU A 78 10.35 3.69 -1.82
C LEU A 78 10.96 2.53 -2.62
N TYR A 79 10.98 2.61 -3.95
CA TYR A 79 11.62 1.62 -4.81
C TYR A 79 13.11 1.47 -4.52
N ASP A 80 13.84 2.60 -4.43
CA ASP A 80 15.27 2.61 -4.13
C ASP A 80 15.58 1.94 -2.79
N THR A 81 14.75 2.19 -1.76
CA THR A 81 14.91 1.55 -0.44
C THR A 81 14.81 0.03 -0.55
N PHE A 82 13.88 -0.47 -1.35
CA PHE A 82 13.72 -1.92 -1.58
C PHE A 82 14.84 -2.49 -2.45
N ALA A 83 15.25 -1.79 -3.50
CA ALA A 83 16.33 -2.22 -4.40
C ALA A 83 17.66 -2.34 -3.66
N LEU A 84 18.01 -1.36 -2.83
CA LEU A 84 19.20 -1.38 -1.97
C LEU A 84 19.16 -2.49 -0.91
N SER A 85 17.96 -2.97 -0.57
CA SER A 85 17.74 -4.01 0.45
C SER A 85 17.49 -5.40 -0.15
N SER A 86 17.75 -5.60 -1.45
CA SER A 86 17.48 -6.84 -2.20
C SER A 86 18.05 -8.09 -1.54
N TRP A 87 19.23 -7.97 -0.94
CA TRP A 87 19.84 -9.08 -0.21
C TRP A 87 19.03 -9.51 1.00
N SER A 88 18.58 -8.56 1.81
CA SER A 88 17.75 -8.83 2.99
C SER A 88 16.36 -9.33 2.60
N LEU A 89 15.86 -8.88 1.47
CA LEU A 89 14.58 -9.29 0.88
C LEU A 89 14.66 -10.62 0.12
N ARG A 90 15.86 -11.20 -0.02
CA ARG A 90 16.08 -12.44 -0.82
C ARG A 90 15.52 -12.35 -2.24
N GLY A 91 15.58 -11.19 -2.84
CA GLY A 91 15.11 -10.93 -4.19
C GLY A 91 15.04 -9.44 -4.50
N SER A 92 15.27 -9.09 -5.75
CA SER A 92 15.18 -7.71 -6.21
C SER A 92 13.73 -7.35 -6.53
N PRO A 93 13.30 -6.13 -6.23
CA PRO A 93 12.01 -5.63 -6.70
C PRO A 93 12.03 -5.52 -8.23
N VAL A 94 10.89 -5.77 -8.84
CA VAL A 94 10.65 -5.56 -10.27
C VAL A 94 9.56 -4.51 -10.44
N GLN A 95 9.61 -3.78 -11.55
CA GLN A 95 8.57 -2.81 -11.91
C GLN A 95 7.67 -3.42 -12.98
N ALA A 96 6.37 -3.20 -12.85
CA ALA A 96 5.39 -3.52 -13.88
C ALA A 96 4.82 -2.21 -14.43
N GLU A 97 5.29 -1.82 -15.61
CA GLU A 97 4.89 -0.59 -16.26
C GLU A 97 3.56 -0.74 -17.00
N GLU A 98 3.18 -1.97 -17.31
CA GLU A 98 1.92 -2.28 -17.98
C GLU A 98 1.11 -3.34 -17.22
N ARG A 99 -0.23 -3.32 -17.44
CA ARG A 99 -1.13 -4.29 -16.84
C ARG A 99 -0.80 -5.74 -17.27
N ALA A 100 -0.37 -5.93 -18.51
CA ALA A 100 0.00 -7.24 -19.04
C ALA A 100 1.23 -7.80 -18.32
N GLU A 101 2.23 -6.97 -18.07
CA GLU A 101 3.42 -7.35 -17.29
C GLU A 101 3.06 -7.71 -15.85
N LEU A 102 2.21 -6.90 -15.20
CA LEU A 102 1.74 -7.20 -13.85
C LEU A 102 1.05 -8.56 -13.79
N LYS A 103 0.22 -8.89 -14.78
CA LYS A 103 -0.47 -10.17 -14.90
C LYS A 103 0.52 -11.32 -15.08
N GLU A 104 1.50 -11.16 -15.95
CA GLU A 104 2.53 -12.17 -16.24
C GLU A 104 3.40 -12.44 -15.01
N ILE A 105 3.87 -11.38 -14.33
CA ILE A 105 4.66 -11.50 -13.10
C ILE A 105 3.86 -12.22 -12.02
N LEU A 106 2.61 -11.85 -11.81
CA LEU A 106 1.76 -12.49 -10.81
C LEU A 106 1.43 -13.95 -11.15
N ALA A 107 1.31 -14.29 -12.43
CA ALA A 107 1.06 -15.66 -12.89
C ALA A 107 2.31 -16.55 -12.78
N SER A 108 3.49 -16.00 -13.06
CA SER A 108 4.77 -16.75 -13.03
C SER A 108 5.38 -16.86 -11.62
N THR A 109 4.94 -16.02 -10.66
CA THR A 109 5.48 -15.99 -9.30
C THR A 109 4.54 -16.71 -8.35
N GLU A 110 4.83 -17.94 -7.97
CA GLU A 110 3.99 -18.70 -7.01
C GLU A 110 4.14 -18.21 -5.57
N ALA A 111 5.35 -17.82 -5.17
CA ALA A 111 5.67 -17.33 -3.84
C ALA A 111 6.86 -16.36 -3.88
N GLY A 112 6.93 -15.47 -2.91
CA GLY A 112 7.95 -14.41 -2.91
C GLY A 112 7.66 -13.37 -3.99
N GLY A 113 8.69 -12.68 -4.47
CA GLY A 113 8.56 -11.59 -5.42
C GLY A 113 8.11 -10.27 -4.77
N ILE A 114 8.59 -9.18 -5.32
CA ILE A 114 8.17 -7.82 -4.95
C ILE A 114 7.98 -7.07 -6.26
N VAL A 115 6.76 -6.59 -6.48
CA VAL A 115 6.37 -5.93 -7.72
C VAL A 115 5.92 -4.52 -7.40
N PHE A 116 6.54 -3.54 -8.03
CA PHE A 116 6.11 -2.15 -8.00
C PHE A 116 5.26 -1.85 -9.21
N THR A 117 4.15 -1.16 -9.00
CA THR A 117 3.25 -0.74 -10.07
C THR A 117 2.48 0.51 -9.66
N THR A 118 1.77 1.12 -10.60
CA THR A 118 0.90 2.25 -10.28
C THR A 118 -0.56 1.83 -10.23
N ILE A 119 -1.36 2.56 -9.44
CA ILE A 119 -2.80 2.29 -9.29
C ILE A 119 -3.55 2.28 -10.63
N ASN A 120 -3.08 3.04 -11.62
CA ASN A 120 -3.70 3.12 -12.94
C ASN A 120 -3.65 1.80 -13.73
N LYS A 121 -2.73 0.88 -13.39
CA LYS A 121 -2.64 -0.43 -14.05
C LYS A 121 -3.80 -1.36 -13.69
N PHE A 122 -4.57 -0.99 -12.68
CA PHE A 122 -5.80 -1.68 -12.31
C PHE A 122 -7.05 -1.12 -13.02
N ALA A 123 -6.92 -0.02 -13.78
CA ALA A 123 -8.04 0.52 -14.53
C ALA A 123 -8.58 -0.47 -15.57
N PRO A 124 -9.89 -0.49 -15.82
CA PRO A 124 -10.46 -1.31 -16.89
C PRO A 124 -10.02 -0.79 -18.27
N GLU A 125 -10.07 -1.66 -19.27
CA GLU A 125 -9.87 -1.27 -20.66
C GLU A 125 -10.90 -0.22 -21.10
N GLN A 126 -10.55 0.57 -22.12
CA GLN A 126 -11.46 1.59 -22.64
C GLN A 126 -12.83 0.99 -23.03
N GLY A 127 -13.88 1.59 -22.48
CA GLY A 127 -15.26 1.15 -22.73
C GLY A 127 -15.75 0.01 -21.84
N LYS A 128 -14.91 -0.54 -20.97
CA LYS A 128 -15.30 -1.52 -19.96
C LYS A 128 -15.41 -0.87 -18.58
N ASN A 129 -16.26 -1.44 -17.72
CA ASN A 129 -16.41 -1.05 -16.32
C ASN A 129 -16.08 -2.21 -15.36
N VAL A 130 -15.53 -3.29 -15.89
CA VAL A 130 -15.14 -4.50 -15.17
C VAL A 130 -13.68 -4.81 -15.51
N VAL A 131 -12.94 -5.31 -14.56
CA VAL A 131 -11.57 -5.78 -14.73
C VAL A 131 -11.50 -7.29 -14.57
N ASP A 132 -10.62 -7.91 -15.36
CA ASP A 132 -10.30 -9.31 -15.18
C ASP A 132 -9.48 -9.51 -13.89
N THR A 133 -9.71 -10.63 -13.21
CA THR A 133 -8.86 -11.08 -12.11
C THR A 133 -7.44 -11.34 -12.62
N LEU A 134 -6.47 -10.71 -11.98
CA LEU A 134 -5.04 -10.89 -12.29
C LEU A 134 -4.47 -12.07 -11.50
N CYS A 135 -4.90 -12.24 -10.24
CA CYS A 135 -4.42 -13.32 -9.38
C CYS A 135 -5.46 -13.62 -8.28
N GLU A 136 -5.76 -14.91 -8.08
CA GLU A 136 -6.67 -15.38 -7.04
C GLU A 136 -5.96 -15.91 -5.79
N ARG A 137 -4.63 -15.86 -5.74
CA ARG A 137 -3.86 -16.36 -4.60
C ARG A 137 -4.09 -15.52 -3.35
N SER A 138 -4.21 -16.18 -2.20
CA SER A 138 -4.33 -15.53 -0.89
C SER A 138 -2.99 -15.12 -0.27
N ASN A 139 -1.87 -15.58 -0.82
CA ASN A 139 -0.52 -15.17 -0.41
C ASN A 139 -0.02 -13.97 -1.21
N VAL A 140 -0.90 -13.02 -1.49
CA VAL A 140 -0.58 -11.72 -2.10
C VAL A 140 -0.86 -10.62 -1.09
N ILE A 141 0.11 -9.74 -0.90
CA ILE A 141 -0.01 -8.57 -0.02
C ILE A 141 0.12 -7.32 -0.89
N VAL A 142 -0.86 -6.45 -0.82
CA VAL A 142 -0.84 -5.15 -1.49
C VAL A 142 -0.50 -4.07 -0.47
N ILE A 143 0.54 -3.29 -0.76
CA ILE A 143 0.90 -2.10 0.00
C ILE A 143 0.62 -0.89 -0.88
N ALA A 144 -0.34 -0.07 -0.51
CA ALA A 144 -0.67 1.15 -1.23
C ALA A 144 -0.05 2.35 -0.53
N ASP A 145 0.88 3.02 -1.21
CA ASP A 145 1.42 4.29 -0.74
C ASP A 145 0.47 5.43 -1.05
N GLU A 146 0.47 6.46 -0.21
CA GLU A 146 -0.44 7.61 -0.28
C GLU A 146 -1.93 7.23 -0.39
N ALA A 147 -2.35 6.26 0.45
CA ALA A 147 -3.68 5.66 0.44
C ALA A 147 -4.85 6.64 0.62
N HIS A 148 -4.57 7.88 1.07
CA HIS A 148 -5.56 8.96 1.25
C HIS A 148 -6.04 9.59 -0.06
N ARG A 149 -5.42 9.30 -1.18
CA ARG A 149 -5.78 9.96 -2.45
C ARG A 149 -7.12 9.46 -2.97
N THR A 150 -7.94 10.37 -3.48
CA THR A 150 -9.32 10.14 -3.95
C THR A 150 -9.46 9.06 -5.01
N GLN A 151 -8.38 8.73 -5.71
CA GLN A 151 -8.35 7.63 -6.68
C GLN A 151 -8.54 6.25 -6.07
N TYR A 152 -8.39 6.11 -4.74
CA TYR A 152 -8.63 4.86 -4.02
C TYR A 152 -10.09 4.63 -3.61
N GLY A 153 -11.03 5.50 -4.05
CA GLY A 153 -12.45 5.38 -3.71
C GLY A 153 -13.19 4.20 -4.34
N PHE A 154 -14.30 3.81 -3.71
CA PHE A 154 -15.28 2.85 -4.26
C PHE A 154 -16.44 3.54 -4.97
N ASN A 155 -16.54 4.87 -4.87
CA ASN A 155 -17.67 5.61 -5.36
C ASN A 155 -17.86 5.45 -6.85
N ALA A 156 -19.08 5.09 -7.24
CA ALA A 156 -19.50 5.03 -8.62
C ALA A 156 -19.79 6.44 -9.13
N SER A 157 -19.17 6.84 -10.21
CA SER A 157 -19.52 8.05 -10.96
C SER A 157 -20.03 7.67 -12.33
N MET A 158 -21.15 8.26 -12.74
CA MET A 158 -21.68 8.05 -14.10
C MET A 158 -20.99 9.04 -15.04
N ASP A 159 -20.32 8.52 -16.06
CA ASP A 159 -19.80 9.35 -17.13
C ASP A 159 -20.97 9.92 -17.94
N SER A 160 -21.19 11.23 -17.86
CA SER A 160 -22.33 11.91 -18.47
C SER A 160 -22.37 11.82 -20.00
N LYS A 161 -21.24 11.46 -20.64
CA LYS A 161 -21.14 11.34 -22.11
C LYS A 161 -21.40 9.93 -22.61
N THR A 162 -21.02 8.93 -21.83
CA THR A 162 -21.10 7.52 -22.23
C THR A 162 -22.16 6.73 -21.49
N GLY A 163 -22.71 7.26 -20.37
CA GLY A 163 -23.64 6.54 -19.51
C GLY A 163 -23.02 5.37 -18.73
N VAL A 164 -21.70 5.20 -18.85
CA VAL A 164 -20.97 4.09 -18.18
C VAL A 164 -20.68 4.47 -16.74
N THR A 165 -21.03 3.60 -15.82
CA THR A 165 -20.66 3.74 -14.40
C THR A 165 -19.19 3.42 -14.23
N LYS A 166 -18.40 4.40 -13.80
CA LYS A 166 -17.00 4.22 -13.41
C LYS A 166 -16.88 4.14 -11.90
N TYR A 167 -16.09 3.22 -11.43
CA TYR A 167 -15.74 3.08 -10.03
C TYR A 167 -14.35 3.67 -9.76
N GLY A 168 -14.02 3.93 -8.50
CA GLY A 168 -12.66 4.31 -8.11
C GLY A 168 -11.66 3.17 -8.37
N LEU A 169 -10.41 3.53 -8.61
CA LEU A 169 -9.35 2.57 -8.99
C LEU A 169 -9.11 1.50 -7.91
N ALA A 170 -9.39 1.83 -6.65
CA ALA A 170 -9.25 0.87 -5.55
C ALA A 170 -10.24 -0.30 -5.64
N LYS A 171 -11.46 -0.05 -6.13
CA LYS A 171 -12.40 -1.13 -6.39
C LYS A 171 -11.85 -2.08 -7.45
N TYR A 172 -11.37 -1.55 -8.55
CA TYR A 172 -10.78 -2.36 -9.63
C TYR A 172 -9.54 -3.13 -9.17
N MET A 173 -8.73 -2.54 -8.29
CA MET A 173 -7.59 -3.21 -7.67
C MET A 173 -8.05 -4.41 -6.82
N ARG A 174 -9.12 -4.24 -6.02
CA ARG A 174 -9.68 -5.34 -5.25
C ARG A 174 -10.34 -6.42 -6.11
N ASP A 175 -11.01 -6.05 -7.18
CA ASP A 175 -11.61 -6.98 -8.14
C ASP A 175 -10.51 -7.78 -8.89
N ALA A 176 -9.36 -7.13 -9.17
CA ALA A 176 -8.22 -7.77 -9.83
C ALA A 176 -7.44 -8.74 -8.90
N LEU A 177 -7.43 -8.50 -7.59
CA LEU A 177 -6.72 -9.29 -6.59
C LEU A 177 -7.65 -9.63 -5.40
N PRO A 178 -8.72 -10.41 -5.60
CA PRO A 178 -9.84 -10.53 -4.66
C PRO A 178 -9.46 -11.15 -3.30
N ASN A 179 -8.42 -11.97 -3.26
CA ASN A 179 -7.98 -12.68 -2.06
C ASN A 179 -6.72 -12.08 -1.42
N ALA A 180 -6.23 -10.94 -1.93
CA ALA A 180 -5.08 -10.26 -1.38
C ALA A 180 -5.40 -9.55 -0.06
N ILE A 181 -4.36 -9.32 0.75
CA ILE A 181 -4.44 -8.47 1.94
C ILE A 181 -3.93 -7.08 1.58
N TYR A 182 -4.67 -6.05 1.97
CA TYR A 182 -4.43 -4.66 1.59
C TYR A 182 -4.01 -3.83 2.80
N LEU A 183 -2.81 -3.28 2.77
CA LEU A 183 -2.30 -2.30 3.73
C LEU A 183 -2.20 -0.94 3.03
N GLY A 184 -2.85 0.06 3.59
CA GLY A 184 -2.66 1.46 3.19
C GLY A 184 -1.57 2.12 4.02
N MET A 185 -0.74 2.95 3.39
CA MET A 185 0.19 3.84 4.07
C MET A 185 -0.09 5.27 3.64
N THR A 186 -0.01 6.22 4.56
CA THR A 186 -0.26 7.63 4.27
C THR A 186 0.55 8.55 5.18
N GLY A 187 0.97 9.69 4.64
CA GLY A 187 1.60 10.76 5.42
C GLY A 187 0.62 11.81 5.94
N THR A 188 -0.63 11.78 5.48
CA THR A 188 -1.68 12.73 5.85
C THR A 188 -2.87 12.01 6.46
N PRO A 189 -3.59 12.65 7.40
CA PRO A 189 -4.79 12.05 7.97
C PRO A 189 -5.85 11.83 6.89
N ILE A 190 -6.51 10.70 6.98
CA ILE A 190 -7.71 10.42 6.20
C ILE A 190 -8.85 11.15 6.90
N SER A 191 -9.63 11.96 6.18
CA SER A 191 -10.76 12.65 6.77
C SER A 191 -11.78 11.63 7.32
N SER A 192 -12.48 11.98 8.39
CA SER A 192 -13.53 11.14 8.99
C SER A 192 -14.66 10.79 8.01
N ASP A 193 -14.75 11.54 6.92
CA ASP A 193 -15.76 11.35 5.87
C ASP A 193 -15.28 10.46 4.74
N ASP A 194 -13.99 10.05 4.73
CA ASP A 194 -13.43 9.16 3.71
C ASP A 194 -13.72 7.69 4.05
N ARG A 195 -14.97 7.32 3.95
CA ARG A 195 -15.43 5.93 4.08
C ARG A 195 -14.83 5.01 3.02
N ASP A 196 -14.33 5.56 1.95
CA ASP A 196 -13.79 4.79 0.83
C ASP A 196 -12.46 4.14 1.17
N THR A 197 -11.56 4.85 1.83
CA THR A 197 -10.27 4.29 2.27
C THR A 197 -10.48 3.17 3.31
N GLU A 198 -11.39 3.35 4.27
CA GLU A 198 -11.73 2.29 5.23
C GLU A 198 -12.39 1.08 4.56
N SER A 199 -13.16 1.30 3.50
CA SER A 199 -13.78 0.21 2.74
C SER A 199 -12.74 -0.66 2.05
N VAL A 200 -11.64 -0.06 1.57
CA VAL A 200 -10.55 -0.76 0.89
C VAL A 200 -9.61 -1.43 1.88
N PHE A 201 -9.08 -0.67 2.81
CA PHE A 201 -7.96 -1.10 3.67
C PHE A 201 -8.41 -1.51 5.07
N GLY A 202 -9.54 -1.02 5.56
CA GLY A 202 -9.97 -1.11 6.94
C GLY A 202 -9.57 0.11 7.76
N THR A 203 -9.79 0.05 9.08
CA THR A 203 -9.48 1.12 10.03
C THR A 203 -7.97 1.32 10.23
N TYR A 204 -7.60 2.42 10.88
CA TYR A 204 -6.22 2.65 11.30
C TYR A 204 -5.70 1.51 12.16
N VAL A 205 -4.47 1.08 11.86
CA VAL A 205 -3.70 0.10 12.64
C VAL A 205 -2.82 0.83 13.64
N ASP A 206 -2.17 1.90 13.16
CA ASP A 206 -1.32 2.74 13.98
C ASP A 206 -1.28 4.16 13.42
N ILE A 207 -1.07 5.11 14.32
CA ILE A 207 -0.97 6.53 14.01
C ILE A 207 0.31 7.05 14.65
N TYR A 208 1.13 7.70 13.85
CA TYR A 208 2.30 8.44 14.28
C TYR A 208 2.26 9.81 13.61
N ASP A 209 1.66 10.75 14.28
CA ASP A 209 1.36 12.06 13.74
C ASP A 209 2.55 13.04 13.84
N MET A 210 2.33 14.30 13.49
CA MET A 210 3.36 15.34 13.51
C MET A 210 3.78 15.68 14.94
N VAL A 211 2.88 15.58 15.93
CA VAL A 211 3.17 15.88 17.32
C VAL A 211 4.07 14.82 17.90
N ASP A 212 3.69 13.55 17.73
CA ASP A 212 4.50 12.40 18.15
C ASP A 212 5.91 12.46 17.53
N ALA A 213 5.96 12.77 16.23
CA ALA A 213 7.22 12.82 15.49
C ALA A 213 8.14 13.98 15.92
N GLN A 214 7.59 15.09 16.38
CA GLN A 214 8.36 16.21 16.95
C GLN A 214 8.84 15.89 18.37
N GLU A 215 8.00 15.30 19.19
CA GLU A 215 8.36 14.88 20.55
C GLU A 215 9.48 13.85 20.54
N ASP A 216 9.45 12.90 19.62
CA ASP A 216 10.49 11.89 19.43
C ASP A 216 11.75 12.43 18.71
N GLY A 217 11.72 13.68 18.23
CA GLY A 217 12.81 14.27 17.44
C GLY A 217 13.02 13.64 16.06
N ALA A 218 12.02 12.92 15.54
CA ALA A 218 12.06 12.31 14.21
C ALA A 218 11.88 13.35 13.10
N VAL A 219 11.19 14.46 13.39
CA VAL A 219 11.01 15.61 12.48
C VAL A 219 11.30 16.91 13.24
N VAL A 220 11.73 17.93 12.50
CA VAL A 220 11.97 19.25 13.07
C VAL A 220 10.66 20.01 13.27
N PRO A 221 10.53 20.84 14.33
CA PRO A 221 9.37 21.72 14.49
C PRO A 221 9.22 22.68 13.30
N VAL A 222 7.99 22.82 12.82
CA VAL A 222 7.65 23.77 11.75
C VAL A 222 7.09 25.04 12.39
N SER A 223 7.78 26.18 12.20
CA SER A 223 7.30 27.48 12.63
C SER A 223 6.73 28.25 11.43
N TYR A 224 5.52 28.78 11.57
CA TYR A 224 4.90 29.65 10.58
C TYR A 224 5.09 31.11 10.99
N GLU A 225 5.69 31.90 10.12
CA GLU A 225 5.75 33.35 10.25
C GLU A 225 4.82 33.96 9.18
N SER A 226 3.72 34.59 9.61
CA SER A 226 2.85 35.31 8.67
C SER A 226 3.47 36.69 8.43
N ARG A 227 3.89 36.96 7.21
CA ARG A 227 4.29 38.31 6.78
C ARG A 227 3.16 38.92 6.01
N ILE A 228 2.61 40.04 6.53
CA ILE A 228 1.69 40.90 5.78
C ILE A 228 2.57 41.68 4.79
N ILE A 229 2.36 41.51 3.51
CA ILE A 229 2.98 42.28 2.43
C ILE A 229 2.09 43.46 2.10
#